data_44a588b75980bc3baf1be78ae81a90f1
#
_entry.id   44a588b75980bc3baf1be78ae81a90f1
#
_cell.length_a   1.000
_cell.length_b   1.000
_cell.length_c   1.000
_cell.angle_alpha   90.00
_cell.angle_beta   90.00
_cell.angle_gamma   90.00
#
_symmetry.space_group_name_H-M   'P 1'
#
loop_
_entity.id
_entity.type
_entity.pdbx_description
1 polymer ?
#
loop_
_entity_poly.entity_id
_entity_poly.type
_entity_poly.pdbx_seq_one_letter_code
_entity_poly.pdbx_strand_id
1 'polypeptide(L)'
;TITKCNTSSMLQALCRLCRVAGNPGFSSLLILFSLPSMSALAFIASSSYIYINGFGLSAQVYSYYYAINAIAMIFGPMLYMRVSRKCHRRSIIIVCFAAISASGLLISFVGGFQPWILTIVLLPATICGNCVRTPGANLMLEQQREDTGSAAALMSFSSIFIGSIGMTIISLNWSNTILVLGIMNILIGLVCEALWLRISQKPYVMQVPERYIAAASR
;
A
#
# COMPACT_ATOMS: atom_id res chain seq x y z
N THR A 1 -30.64 -6.21 -29.46
CA THR A 1 -29.51 -7.03 -29.94
C THR A 1 -28.27 -6.78 -29.11
N ILE A 2 -28.33 -7.15 -27.82
CA ILE A 2 -27.20 -7.22 -26.92
C ILE A 2 -27.10 -8.69 -26.53
N THR A 3 -26.19 -9.44 -27.14
CA THR A 3 -25.63 -10.69 -26.59
C THR A 3 -24.83 -11.44 -27.65
N LYS A 4 -23.62 -10.96 -27.90
CA LYS A 4 -22.47 -11.82 -28.14
C LYS A 4 -21.31 -11.18 -27.38
N CYS A 5 -21.32 -11.35 -26.07
CA CYS A 5 -20.13 -11.16 -25.27
C CYS A 5 -19.17 -12.26 -25.70
N ASN A 6 -18.28 -11.89 -26.58
CA ASN A 6 -17.38 -12.76 -27.31
C ASN A 6 -16.48 -13.46 -26.27
N THR A 7 -16.63 -14.78 -26.10
CA THR A 7 -15.73 -15.63 -25.33
C THR A 7 -14.27 -15.45 -25.81
N SER A 8 -14.07 -15.10 -27.07
CA SER A 8 -12.77 -14.69 -27.63
C SER A 8 -12.23 -13.41 -27.02
N SER A 9 -13.10 -12.44 -26.65
CA SER A 9 -12.69 -11.19 -25.99
C SER A 9 -12.24 -11.40 -24.55
N MET A 10 -12.88 -12.28 -23.79
CA MET A 10 -12.45 -12.63 -22.41
C MET A 10 -11.14 -13.40 -22.40
N LEU A 11 -10.98 -14.39 -23.28
CA LEU A 11 -9.72 -15.11 -23.43
C LEU A 11 -8.56 -14.19 -23.84
N GLN A 12 -8.81 -13.24 -24.76
CA GLN A 12 -7.82 -12.26 -25.15
C GLN A 12 -7.46 -11.31 -23.99
N ALA A 13 -8.41 -10.89 -23.17
CA ALA A 13 -8.16 -10.11 -21.97
C ALA A 13 -7.30 -10.89 -20.96
N LEU A 14 -7.62 -12.15 -20.69
CA LEU A 14 -6.83 -13.02 -19.83
C LEU A 14 -5.40 -13.22 -20.37
N CYS A 15 -5.24 -13.45 -21.67
CA CYS A 15 -3.93 -13.57 -22.30
C CYS A 15 -3.10 -12.27 -22.15
N ARG A 16 -3.71 -11.10 -22.26
CA ARG A 16 -3.05 -9.82 -22.02
C ARG A 16 -2.60 -9.69 -20.57
N LEU A 17 -3.46 -10.01 -19.60
CA LEU A 17 -3.13 -10.02 -18.19
C LEU A 17 -1.94 -10.97 -17.89
N CYS A 18 -1.96 -12.18 -18.45
CA CYS A 18 -0.85 -13.14 -18.31
C CYS A 18 0.45 -12.62 -18.94
N ARG A 19 0.37 -11.93 -20.08
CA ARG A 19 1.54 -11.33 -20.73
C ARG A 19 2.13 -10.21 -19.88
N VAL A 20 1.29 -9.32 -19.32
CA VAL A 20 1.72 -8.23 -18.44
C VAL A 20 2.34 -8.80 -17.15
N ALA A 21 1.71 -9.82 -16.55
CA ALA A 21 2.23 -10.52 -15.39
C ALA A 21 3.53 -11.28 -15.66
N GLY A 22 3.77 -11.71 -16.90
CA GLY A 22 5.01 -12.37 -17.33
C GLY A 22 6.23 -11.45 -17.40
N ASN A 23 6.07 -10.14 -17.33
CA ASN A 23 7.18 -9.20 -17.29
C ASN A 23 7.81 -9.19 -15.88
N PRO A 24 9.06 -9.66 -15.69
CA PRO A 24 9.67 -9.77 -14.36
C PRO A 24 9.88 -8.38 -13.70
N GLY A 25 10.07 -7.33 -14.50
CA GLY A 25 10.17 -5.96 -13.99
C GLY A 25 8.85 -5.48 -13.38
N PHE A 26 7.75 -5.68 -14.11
CA PHE A 26 6.42 -5.33 -13.64
C PHE A 26 6.00 -6.16 -12.42
N SER A 27 6.17 -7.48 -12.47
CA SER A 27 5.74 -8.40 -11.40
C SER A 27 6.48 -8.18 -10.09
N SER A 28 7.78 -7.88 -10.13
CA SER A 28 8.54 -7.56 -8.92
C SER A 28 8.09 -6.26 -8.27
N LEU A 29 7.76 -5.24 -9.06
CA LEU A 29 7.19 -3.98 -8.57
C LEU A 29 5.75 -4.19 -8.07
N LEU A 30 4.96 -5.01 -8.76
CA LEU A 30 3.58 -5.33 -8.40
C LEU A 30 3.52 -5.96 -7.00
N ILE A 31 4.33 -6.96 -6.73
CA ILE A 31 4.40 -7.61 -5.41
C ILE A 31 4.83 -6.59 -4.36
N LEU A 32 5.92 -5.86 -4.61
CA LEU A 32 6.46 -4.88 -3.67
C LEU A 32 5.43 -3.83 -3.24
N PHE A 33 4.76 -3.20 -4.21
CA PHE A 33 3.83 -2.11 -3.92
C PHE A 33 2.43 -2.56 -3.52
N SER A 34 2.11 -3.86 -3.67
CA SER A 34 0.87 -4.44 -3.15
C SER A 34 0.99 -4.89 -1.68
N LEU A 35 2.20 -5.21 -1.19
CA LEU A 35 2.41 -5.65 0.20
C LEU A 35 1.87 -4.68 1.27
N PRO A 36 2.03 -3.35 1.16
CA PRO A 36 1.47 -2.41 2.14
C PRO A 36 -0.06 -2.48 2.26
N SER A 37 -0.76 -2.95 1.22
CA SER A 37 -2.21 -3.16 1.27
C SER A 37 -2.61 -4.22 2.28
N MET A 38 -1.72 -5.18 2.58
CA MET A 38 -1.95 -6.22 3.59
C MET A 38 -2.16 -5.62 4.98
N SER A 39 -1.30 -4.67 5.40
CA SER A 39 -1.44 -3.97 6.66
C SER A 39 -2.64 -3.01 6.68
N ALA A 40 -2.86 -2.27 5.59
CA ALA A 40 -3.95 -1.33 5.48
C ALA A 40 -5.32 -2.03 5.60
N LEU A 41 -5.54 -3.12 4.88
CA LEU A 41 -6.79 -3.88 4.94
C LEU A 41 -6.93 -4.66 6.25
N ALA A 42 -5.83 -5.16 6.84
CA ALA A 42 -5.85 -5.76 8.17
C ALA A 42 -6.34 -4.76 9.22
N PHE A 43 -5.85 -3.51 9.19
CA PHE A 43 -6.35 -2.45 10.07
C PHE A 43 -7.84 -2.17 9.83
N ILE A 44 -8.28 -2.03 8.59
CA ILE A 44 -9.70 -1.79 8.27
C ILE A 44 -10.58 -2.91 8.85
N ALA A 45 -10.19 -4.17 8.69
CA ALA A 45 -10.94 -5.32 9.19
C ALA A 45 -11.00 -5.40 10.73
N SER A 46 -9.90 -5.05 11.41
CA SER A 46 -9.80 -5.18 12.86
C SER A 46 -10.14 -3.90 13.63
N SER A 47 -10.23 -2.76 12.97
CA SER A 47 -10.38 -1.45 13.62
C SER A 47 -11.61 -1.37 14.53
N SER A 48 -12.79 -1.80 14.06
CA SER A 48 -14.01 -1.79 14.87
C SER A 48 -13.88 -2.68 16.11
N TYR A 49 -13.29 -3.87 15.95
CA TYR A 49 -13.07 -4.78 17.07
C TYR A 49 -12.11 -4.19 18.10
N ILE A 50 -11.00 -3.61 17.67
CA ILE A 50 -9.99 -2.99 18.54
C ILE A 50 -10.60 -1.82 19.33
N TYR A 51 -11.29 -0.88 18.63
CA TYR A 51 -11.78 0.33 19.27
C TYR A 51 -13.06 0.10 20.10
N ILE A 52 -14.00 -0.71 19.62
CA ILE A 52 -15.27 -0.95 20.34
C ILE A 52 -15.08 -2.02 21.40
N ASN A 53 -14.58 -3.21 21.05
CA ASN A 53 -14.48 -4.32 21.99
C ASN A 53 -13.20 -4.24 22.85
N GLY A 54 -12.07 -3.80 22.27
CA GLY A 54 -10.79 -3.71 22.97
C GLY A 54 -10.73 -2.51 23.94
N PHE A 55 -11.09 -1.32 23.48
CA PHE A 55 -11.08 -0.09 24.30
C PHE A 55 -12.43 0.27 24.91
N GLY A 56 -13.52 -0.45 24.60
CA GLY A 56 -14.86 -0.19 25.16
C GLY A 56 -15.52 1.10 24.65
N LEU A 57 -15.15 1.57 23.46
CA LEU A 57 -15.69 2.80 22.90
C LEU A 57 -17.05 2.58 22.24
N SER A 58 -17.90 3.62 22.25
CA SER A 58 -19.13 3.59 21.46
C SER A 58 -18.82 3.63 19.95
N ALA A 59 -19.73 3.09 19.13
CA ALA A 59 -19.61 3.12 17.67
C ALA A 59 -19.47 4.55 17.12
N GLN A 60 -20.09 5.54 17.78
CA GLN A 60 -19.98 6.93 17.40
C GLN A 60 -18.57 7.47 17.63
N VAL A 61 -17.96 7.20 18.79
CA VAL A 61 -16.59 7.65 19.10
C VAL A 61 -15.57 6.95 18.20
N TYR A 62 -15.75 5.65 17.94
CA TYR A 62 -14.94 4.91 16.98
C TYR A 62 -14.95 5.59 15.59
N SER A 63 -16.11 6.04 15.12
CA SER A 63 -16.20 6.68 13.79
C SER A 63 -15.34 7.94 13.67
N TYR A 64 -15.13 8.70 14.74
CA TYR A 64 -14.24 9.86 14.74
C TYR A 64 -12.78 9.46 14.57
N TYR A 65 -12.32 8.42 15.29
CA TYR A 65 -10.96 7.91 15.14
C TYR A 65 -10.71 7.33 13.74
N TYR A 66 -11.71 6.63 13.19
CA TYR A 66 -11.64 6.10 11.83
C TYR A 66 -11.60 7.24 10.79
N ALA A 67 -12.40 8.28 10.99
CA ALA A 67 -12.41 9.46 10.11
C ALA A 67 -11.05 10.18 10.08
N ILE A 68 -10.36 10.32 11.23
CA ILE A 68 -9.00 10.89 11.29
C ILE A 68 -8.05 10.07 10.42
N ASN A 69 -8.12 8.75 10.49
CA ASN A 69 -7.29 7.86 9.68
C ASN A 69 -7.64 7.95 8.19
N ALA A 70 -8.94 8.04 7.84
CA ALA A 70 -9.39 8.24 6.47
C ALA A 70 -8.90 9.57 5.88
N ILE A 71 -8.92 10.66 6.66
CA ILE A 71 -8.35 11.95 6.25
C ILE A 71 -6.83 11.81 6.02
N ALA A 72 -6.13 11.11 6.89
CA ALA A 72 -4.68 10.87 6.75
C ALA A 72 -4.33 10.16 5.43
N MET A 73 -5.19 9.27 4.93
CA MET A 73 -4.99 8.60 3.64
C MET A 73 -4.89 9.60 2.47
N ILE A 74 -5.64 10.70 2.52
CA ILE A 74 -5.63 11.74 1.48
C ILE A 74 -4.30 12.50 1.49
N PHE A 75 -3.69 12.68 2.65
CA PHE A 75 -2.41 13.38 2.75
C PHE A 75 -1.23 12.61 2.15
N GLY A 76 -1.30 11.30 2.01
CA GLY A 76 -0.23 10.48 1.44
C GLY A 76 0.19 10.93 0.03
N PRO A 77 -0.70 10.91 -0.98
CA PRO A 77 -0.40 11.40 -2.33
C PRO A 77 0.01 12.88 -2.38
N MET A 78 -0.61 13.73 -1.54
CA MET A 78 -0.27 15.16 -1.47
C MET A 78 1.16 15.36 -0.94
N LEU A 79 1.55 14.60 0.08
CA LEU A 79 2.91 14.59 0.63
C LEU A 79 3.91 14.18 -0.46
N TYR A 80 3.61 13.10 -1.20
CA TYR A 80 4.45 12.66 -2.30
C TYR A 80 4.67 13.77 -3.34
N MET A 81 3.61 14.43 -3.80
CA MET A 81 3.71 15.53 -4.78
C MET A 81 4.57 16.70 -4.30
N ARG A 82 4.54 17.02 -3.00
CA ARG A 82 5.37 18.08 -2.43
C ARG A 82 6.82 17.67 -2.26
N VAL A 83 7.06 16.47 -1.72
CA VAL A 83 8.40 15.97 -1.40
C VAL A 83 9.17 15.57 -2.67
N SER A 84 8.49 15.04 -3.69
CA SER A 84 9.09 14.63 -4.96
C SER A 84 9.73 15.79 -5.75
N ARG A 85 9.35 17.04 -5.43
CA ARG A 85 9.99 18.23 -6.01
C ARG A 85 11.41 18.49 -5.47
N LYS A 86 11.74 17.97 -4.29
CA LYS A 86 13.02 18.24 -3.58
C LYS A 86 13.86 17.00 -3.36
N CYS A 87 13.25 15.84 -3.32
CA CYS A 87 13.90 14.57 -2.97
C CYS A 87 13.77 13.55 -4.10
N HIS A 88 14.80 12.71 -4.25
CA HIS A 88 14.78 11.62 -5.20
C HIS A 88 13.72 10.58 -4.84
N ARG A 89 13.00 10.08 -5.83
CA ARG A 89 11.96 9.05 -5.68
C ARG A 89 12.42 7.85 -4.84
N ARG A 90 13.67 7.39 -5.05
CA ARG A 90 14.27 6.28 -4.30
C ARG A 90 14.30 6.54 -2.80
N SER A 91 14.76 7.72 -2.40
CA SER A 91 14.86 8.11 -0.98
C SER A 91 13.49 8.23 -0.32
N ILE A 92 12.50 8.77 -1.03
CA ILE A 92 11.13 8.88 -0.52
C ILE A 92 10.57 7.51 -0.18
N ILE A 93 10.72 6.53 -1.08
CA ILE A 93 10.21 5.17 -0.89
C ILE A 93 10.88 4.49 0.32
N ILE A 94 12.21 4.62 0.47
CA ILE A 94 12.96 4.07 1.62
C ILE A 94 12.44 4.68 2.93
N VAL A 95 12.36 6.01 3.01
CA VAL A 95 11.87 6.70 4.21
C VAL A 95 10.44 6.29 4.56
N CYS A 96 9.58 6.12 3.56
CA CYS A 96 8.21 5.68 3.79
C CYS A 96 8.15 4.25 4.34
N PHE A 97 8.92 3.30 3.81
CA PHE A 97 8.95 1.93 4.33
C PHE A 97 9.56 1.87 5.74
N ALA A 98 10.62 2.63 6.00
CA ALA A 98 11.18 2.77 7.35
C ALA A 98 10.16 3.36 8.34
N ALA A 99 9.37 4.37 7.91
CA ALA A 99 8.32 4.95 8.74
C ALA A 99 7.18 3.96 9.04
N ILE A 100 6.82 3.09 8.10
CA ILE A 100 5.84 2.01 8.32
C ILE A 100 6.37 1.03 9.38
N SER A 101 7.63 0.61 9.28
CA SER A 101 8.27 -0.26 10.26
C SER A 101 8.34 0.39 11.64
N ALA A 102 8.75 1.65 11.72
CA ALA A 102 8.83 2.40 12.97
C ALA A 102 7.44 2.57 13.62
N SER A 103 6.41 2.88 12.82
CA SER A 103 5.03 2.93 13.28
C SER A 103 4.58 1.57 13.84
N GLY A 104 4.93 0.46 13.17
CA GLY A 104 4.64 -0.88 13.67
C GLY A 104 5.29 -1.18 15.01
N LEU A 105 6.54 -0.77 15.24
CA LEU A 105 7.22 -0.86 16.53
C LEU A 105 6.47 -0.07 17.60
N LEU A 106 6.11 1.17 17.32
CA LEU A 106 5.38 2.01 18.27
C LEU A 106 3.99 1.43 18.59
N ILE A 107 3.27 0.90 17.60
CA ILE A 107 1.99 0.20 17.81
C ILE A 107 2.17 -0.98 18.78
N SER A 108 3.21 -1.78 18.61
CA SER A 108 3.46 -2.96 19.43
C SER A 108 3.77 -2.61 20.89
N PHE A 109 4.45 -1.48 21.16
CA PHE A 109 4.83 -1.08 22.51
C PHE A 109 3.79 -0.19 23.20
N VAL A 110 3.18 0.74 22.48
CA VAL A 110 2.39 1.83 23.09
C VAL A 110 0.92 1.81 22.63
N GLY A 111 0.60 1.11 21.54
CA GLY A 111 -0.73 1.14 20.93
C GLY A 111 -1.87 0.60 21.82
N GLY A 112 -1.55 -0.25 22.80
CA GLY A 112 -2.52 -0.82 23.72
C GLY A 112 -2.93 0.06 24.90
N PHE A 113 -2.23 1.18 25.16
CA PHE A 113 -2.51 1.99 26.37
C PHE A 113 -3.76 2.85 26.24
N GLN A 114 -3.95 3.52 25.09
CA GLN A 114 -5.05 4.46 24.90
C GLN A 114 -5.50 4.49 23.43
N PRO A 115 -6.79 4.66 23.13
CA PRO A 115 -7.29 4.65 21.76
C PRO A 115 -6.73 5.79 20.89
N TRP A 116 -6.53 6.97 21.45
CA TRP A 116 -5.93 8.11 20.74
C TRP A 116 -4.44 7.89 20.43
N ILE A 117 -3.70 7.20 21.32
CA ILE A 117 -2.29 6.84 21.08
C ILE A 117 -2.20 5.90 19.89
N LEU A 118 -3.02 4.85 19.85
CA LEU A 118 -3.07 3.92 18.72
C LEU A 118 -3.30 4.67 17.41
N THR A 119 -4.27 5.59 17.40
CA THR A 119 -4.58 6.40 16.21
C THR A 119 -3.37 7.21 15.76
N ILE A 120 -2.74 7.99 16.66
CA ILE A 120 -1.59 8.84 16.33
C ILE A 120 -0.41 8.04 15.80
N VAL A 121 -0.11 6.91 16.45
CA VAL A 121 1.02 6.06 16.08
C VAL A 121 0.78 5.33 14.74
N LEU A 122 -0.48 5.12 14.37
CA LEU A 122 -0.85 4.52 13.10
C LEU A 122 -0.79 5.52 11.92
N LEU A 123 -0.99 6.82 12.18
CA LEU A 123 -1.00 7.85 11.13
C LEU A 123 0.22 7.82 10.20
N PRO A 124 1.48 7.71 10.70
CA PRO A 124 2.65 7.63 9.83
C PRO A 124 2.59 6.45 8.86
N ALA A 125 2.17 5.27 9.34
CA ALA A 125 2.03 4.09 8.47
C ALA A 125 0.96 4.32 7.39
N THR A 126 -0.18 4.91 7.75
CA THR A 126 -1.27 5.21 6.81
C THR A 126 -0.83 6.24 5.76
N ILE A 127 -0.21 7.34 6.16
CA ILE A 127 0.26 8.39 5.27
C ILE A 127 1.36 7.86 4.35
N CYS A 128 2.37 7.19 4.90
CA CYS A 128 3.51 6.67 4.15
C CYS A 128 3.11 5.54 3.21
N GLY A 129 2.22 4.63 3.61
CA GLY A 129 1.68 3.57 2.76
C GLY A 129 0.97 4.12 1.52
N ASN A 130 0.16 5.18 1.68
CA ASN A 130 -0.49 5.86 0.56
C ASN A 130 0.47 6.76 -0.25
N CYS A 131 1.48 7.33 0.39
CA CYS A 131 2.55 8.09 -0.27
C CYS A 131 3.32 7.21 -1.26
N VAL A 132 3.70 5.98 -0.87
CA VAL A 132 4.46 5.04 -1.71
C VAL A 132 3.62 4.49 -2.86
N ARG A 133 2.31 4.42 -2.72
CA ARG A 133 1.40 3.92 -3.75
C ARG A 133 1.48 4.74 -5.05
N THR A 134 1.66 6.05 -4.94
CA THR A 134 1.73 6.96 -6.11
C THR A 134 2.96 6.70 -6.99
N PRO A 135 4.21 6.72 -6.47
CA PRO A 135 5.38 6.41 -7.30
C PRO A 135 5.40 4.95 -7.75
N GLY A 136 4.83 4.04 -6.95
CA GLY A 136 4.69 2.63 -7.33
C GLY A 136 3.82 2.45 -8.57
N ALA A 137 2.65 3.08 -8.59
CA ALA A 137 1.75 3.06 -9.73
C ALA A 137 2.42 3.60 -11.00
N ASN A 138 3.10 4.74 -10.89
CA ASN A 138 3.82 5.34 -12.01
C ASN A 138 4.91 4.40 -12.56
N LEU A 139 5.74 3.82 -11.68
CA LEU A 139 6.77 2.87 -12.08
C LEU A 139 6.21 1.65 -12.81
N MET A 140 5.10 1.11 -12.33
CA MET A 140 4.45 -0.05 -12.95
C MET A 140 3.84 0.29 -14.31
N LEU A 141 3.18 1.43 -14.44
CA LEU A 141 2.59 1.88 -15.72
C LEU A 141 3.68 2.23 -16.76
N GLU A 142 4.82 2.76 -16.32
CA GLU A 142 5.97 3.02 -17.21
C GLU A 142 6.54 1.74 -17.82
N GLN A 143 6.44 0.59 -17.13
CA GLN A 143 6.86 -0.73 -17.64
C GLN A 143 5.90 -1.30 -18.69
N GLN A 144 4.64 -0.82 -18.74
CA GLN A 144 3.57 -1.38 -19.57
C GLN A 144 2.81 -0.27 -20.34
N ARG A 145 3.55 0.50 -21.13
CA ARG A 145 2.98 1.64 -21.89
C ARG A 145 1.94 1.23 -22.92
N GLU A 146 2.08 0.03 -23.49
CA GLU A 146 1.18 -0.46 -24.54
C GLU A 146 -0.16 -0.99 -23.99
N ASP A 147 -0.20 -1.46 -22.73
CA ASP A 147 -1.39 -2.06 -22.12
C ASP A 147 -1.59 -1.57 -20.67
N THR A 148 -1.75 -0.26 -20.54
CA THR A 148 -1.96 0.41 -19.24
C THR A 148 -3.25 -0.03 -18.54
N GLY A 149 -4.28 -0.40 -19.30
CA GLY A 149 -5.54 -0.90 -18.76
C GLY A 149 -5.38 -2.23 -18.03
N SER A 150 -4.72 -3.20 -18.67
CA SER A 150 -4.41 -4.50 -18.05
C SER A 150 -3.46 -4.35 -16.86
N ALA A 151 -2.48 -3.46 -16.95
CA ALA A 151 -1.57 -3.15 -15.85
C ALA A 151 -2.34 -2.60 -14.63
N ALA A 152 -3.22 -1.62 -14.81
CA ALA A 152 -4.04 -1.04 -13.75
C ALA A 152 -4.99 -2.07 -13.11
N ALA A 153 -5.58 -2.96 -13.92
CA ALA A 153 -6.41 -4.05 -13.42
C ALA A 153 -5.61 -5.02 -12.53
N LEU A 154 -4.41 -5.43 -12.96
CA LEU A 154 -3.51 -6.29 -12.17
C LEU A 154 -3.07 -5.61 -10.87
N MET A 155 -2.76 -4.32 -10.90
CA MET A 155 -2.39 -3.56 -9.70
C MET A 155 -3.52 -3.55 -8.66
N SER A 156 -4.75 -3.29 -9.10
CA SER A 156 -5.92 -3.29 -8.23
C SER A 156 -6.22 -4.69 -7.69
N PHE A 157 -6.20 -5.69 -8.55
CA PHE A 157 -6.41 -7.09 -8.17
C PHE A 157 -5.37 -7.55 -7.15
N SER A 158 -4.08 -7.34 -7.41
CA SER A 158 -3.00 -7.76 -6.50
C SER A 158 -3.07 -7.06 -5.16
N SER A 159 -3.40 -5.77 -5.13
CA SER A 159 -3.54 -5.02 -3.88
C SER A 159 -4.69 -5.55 -3.03
N ILE A 160 -5.83 -5.89 -3.64
CA ILE A 160 -6.99 -6.46 -2.94
C ILE A 160 -6.68 -7.91 -2.51
N PHE A 161 -6.08 -8.70 -3.38
CA PHE A 161 -5.76 -10.11 -3.11
C PHE A 161 -4.76 -10.23 -1.94
N ILE A 162 -3.64 -9.50 -1.98
CA ILE A 162 -2.65 -9.47 -0.90
C ILE A 162 -3.25 -8.87 0.37
N GLY A 163 -4.08 -7.84 0.24
CA GLY A 163 -4.78 -7.24 1.36
C GLY A 163 -5.77 -8.18 2.03
N SER A 164 -6.47 -9.04 1.27
CA SER A 164 -7.39 -10.05 1.82
C SER A 164 -6.67 -11.09 2.68
N ILE A 165 -5.41 -11.44 2.32
CA ILE A 165 -4.57 -12.29 3.17
C ILE A 165 -4.33 -11.61 4.53
N GLY A 166 -4.05 -10.31 4.54
CA GLY A 166 -3.90 -9.54 5.77
C GLY A 166 -5.16 -9.53 6.61
N MET A 167 -6.32 -9.33 5.98
CA MET A 167 -7.62 -9.42 6.68
C MET A 167 -7.84 -10.80 7.30
N THR A 168 -7.52 -11.86 6.58
CA THR A 168 -7.66 -13.24 7.09
C THR A 168 -6.74 -13.47 8.28
N ILE A 169 -5.48 -13.06 8.21
CA ILE A 169 -4.52 -13.23 9.30
C ILE A 169 -4.97 -12.49 10.55
N ILE A 170 -5.38 -11.22 10.43
CA ILE A 170 -5.79 -10.42 11.60
C ILE A 170 -7.11 -10.91 12.21
N SER A 171 -7.97 -11.56 11.41
CA SER A 171 -9.26 -12.08 11.86
C SER A 171 -9.16 -13.41 12.61
N LEU A 172 -8.00 -14.02 12.69
CA LEU A 172 -7.77 -15.19 13.54
C LEU A 172 -7.93 -14.78 15.01
N ASN A 173 -8.24 -15.78 15.86
CA ASN A 173 -8.49 -15.53 17.28
C ASN A 173 -7.17 -15.27 18.04
N TRP A 174 -6.71 -14.03 17.98
CA TRP A 174 -5.50 -13.58 18.66
C TRP A 174 -5.82 -13.05 20.06
N SER A 175 -4.97 -13.35 21.04
CA SER A 175 -5.08 -12.78 22.39
C SER A 175 -4.82 -11.26 22.43
N ASN A 176 -4.02 -10.75 21.48
CA ASN A 176 -3.72 -9.32 21.37
C ASN A 176 -3.64 -8.88 19.89
N THR A 177 -4.77 -8.43 19.36
CA THR A 177 -4.91 -7.98 17.97
C THR A 177 -4.06 -6.75 17.65
N ILE A 178 -3.85 -5.84 18.62
CA ILE A 178 -3.03 -4.63 18.44
C ILE A 178 -1.56 -5.02 18.22
N LEU A 179 -1.07 -5.97 19.00
CA LEU A 179 0.30 -6.47 18.86
C LEU A 179 0.50 -7.14 17.50
N VAL A 180 -0.44 -7.95 17.06
CA VAL A 180 -0.39 -8.59 15.72
C VAL A 180 -0.37 -7.55 14.61
N LEU A 181 -1.20 -6.50 14.71
CA LEU A 181 -1.20 -5.39 13.76
C LEU A 181 0.17 -4.67 13.71
N GLY A 182 0.78 -4.44 14.88
CA GLY A 182 2.12 -3.86 14.98
C GLY A 182 3.18 -4.72 14.31
N ILE A 183 3.20 -6.03 14.62
CA ILE A 183 4.15 -6.99 14.02
C ILE A 183 3.96 -7.05 12.49
N MET A 184 2.73 -7.08 11.99
CA MET A 184 2.45 -7.04 10.56
C MET A 184 3.04 -5.80 9.89
N ASN A 185 2.89 -4.62 10.50
CA ASN A 185 3.49 -3.38 9.99
C ASN A 185 5.03 -3.46 9.97
N ILE A 186 5.65 -3.99 11.02
CA ILE A 186 7.11 -4.18 11.08
C ILE A 186 7.58 -5.09 9.95
N LEU A 187 7.00 -6.27 9.84
CA LEU A 187 7.40 -7.27 8.85
C LEU A 187 7.21 -6.75 7.41
N ILE A 188 6.05 -6.15 7.13
CA ILE A 188 5.75 -5.59 5.80
C ILE A 188 6.71 -4.46 5.47
N GLY A 189 6.96 -3.54 6.40
CA GLY A 189 7.89 -2.44 6.18
C GLY A 189 9.32 -2.92 5.90
N LEU A 190 9.85 -3.84 6.72
CA LEU A 190 11.19 -4.41 6.54
C LEU A 190 11.32 -5.21 5.25
N VAL A 191 10.33 -6.05 4.92
CA VAL A 191 10.34 -6.84 3.68
C VAL A 191 10.28 -5.92 2.46
N CYS A 192 9.40 -4.91 2.48
CA CYS A 192 9.31 -3.93 1.40
C CYS A 192 10.60 -3.12 1.24
N GLU A 193 11.23 -2.71 2.34
CA GLU A 193 12.51 -2.00 2.31
C GLU A 193 13.62 -2.85 1.72
N ALA A 194 13.76 -4.11 2.18
CA ALA A 194 14.76 -5.05 1.66
C ALA A 194 14.54 -5.36 0.17
N LEU A 195 13.30 -5.58 -0.25
CA LEU A 195 12.95 -5.79 -1.65
C LEU A 195 13.25 -4.55 -2.49
N TRP A 196 12.89 -3.35 -1.99
CA TRP A 196 13.15 -2.10 -2.70
C TRP A 196 14.65 -1.85 -2.89
N LEU A 197 15.47 -2.09 -1.87
CA LEU A 197 16.93 -1.94 -1.98
C LEU A 197 17.51 -2.84 -3.09
N ARG A 198 17.00 -4.05 -3.25
CA ARG A 198 17.41 -4.97 -4.32
C ARG A 198 16.88 -4.56 -5.70
N ILE A 199 15.59 -4.18 -5.78
CA ILE A 199 14.91 -3.86 -7.04
C ILE A 199 15.37 -2.51 -7.59
N SER A 200 15.61 -1.52 -6.71
CA SER A 200 16.02 -0.17 -7.11
C SER A 200 17.38 -0.10 -7.82
N GLN A 201 18.19 -1.15 -7.72
CA GLN A 201 19.48 -1.27 -8.43
C GLN A 201 19.34 -1.91 -9.82
N LYS A 202 18.17 -2.41 -10.17
CA LYS A 202 17.94 -3.05 -11.46
C LYS A 202 17.79 -2.01 -12.59
N PRO A 203 18.32 -2.30 -13.80
CA PRO A 203 18.33 -1.35 -14.90
C PRO A 203 16.93 -0.89 -15.35
N TYR A 204 15.92 -1.72 -15.22
CA TYR A 204 14.54 -1.37 -15.59
C TYR A 204 13.88 -0.35 -14.63
N VAL A 205 14.45 -0.12 -13.45
CA VAL A 205 14.01 0.94 -12.51
C VAL A 205 14.84 2.22 -12.71
N MET A 206 16.14 2.07 -13.07
CA MET A 206 17.06 3.18 -13.23
C MET A 206 16.89 3.93 -14.56
N GLN A 207 16.37 3.26 -15.62
CA GLN A 207 16.25 3.84 -16.97
C GLN A 207 15.06 4.80 -17.14
N VAL A 208 14.25 5.00 -16.12
CA VAL A 208 13.17 5.98 -16.17
C VAL A 208 13.77 7.39 -15.97
N PRO A 209 13.93 8.20 -17.02
CA PRO A 209 14.55 9.52 -16.88
C PRO A 209 13.69 10.41 -15.99
N GLU A 210 14.32 11.12 -15.07
CA GLU A 210 13.74 12.22 -14.28
C GLU A 210 13.21 13.40 -15.13
N ARG A 211 13.18 13.24 -16.47
CA ARG A 211 12.82 14.28 -17.45
C ARG A 211 11.40 14.80 -17.36
N TYR A 212 10.49 14.12 -16.64
CA TYR A 212 9.10 14.59 -16.52
C TYR A 212 8.88 15.63 -15.42
N ILE A 213 9.80 15.77 -14.46
CA ILE A 213 9.69 16.80 -13.42
C ILE A 213 10.04 18.18 -13.98
N ALA A 214 10.94 18.24 -14.95
CA ALA A 214 11.37 19.49 -15.60
C ALA A 214 10.36 20.04 -16.63
N ALA A 215 9.48 19.20 -17.18
CA ALA A 215 8.49 19.62 -18.18
C ALA A 215 7.19 20.17 -17.55
N ALA A 216 6.91 19.86 -16.28
CA ALA A 216 5.73 20.35 -15.56
C ALA A 216 5.97 21.66 -14.78
N SER A 217 7.20 22.20 -14.85
CA SER A 217 7.59 23.47 -14.20
C SER A 217 7.78 24.66 -15.16
N ARG A 218 7.35 24.48 -16.43
CA ARG A 218 7.30 25.58 -17.40
C ARG A 218 5.88 25.97 -17.73
#